data_b9f1716e9c8c1ab3b9208ac5d7cc5113
#
_entry.id   b9f1716e9c8c1ab3b9208ac5d7cc5113
#
_cell.length_a   1.000
_cell.length_b   1.000
_cell.length_c   1.000
_cell.angle_alpha   90.00
_cell.angle_beta   90.00
_cell.angle_gamma   90.00
#
_symmetry.space_group_name_H-M   'P 1'
#
loop_
_entity.id
_entity.type
_entity.pdbx_description
1 polymer ?
#
loop_
_entity_poly.entity_id
_entity_poly.type
_entity_poly.pdbx_seq_one_letter_code
_entity_poly.pdbx_strand_id
1 'polypeptide(L)'
;MDNDVKNKTLPFILTAFVVLLDQTVKAIIVANWPREGTFIKDVFNNDFLILYHVRNKAIAFSIGENIPSEFRLILFIIVPILVLVFLTWYYIKATDFTQLQRWAIAGIIGGGIGNIIDRIARKDGVVDFISVKFYGLFGMQRWPTFNVADASVVVCCIILLLSMIIPARRIRE
;
A
#
# COMPACT_ATOMS: atom_id res chain seq x y z
N MET A 1 10.29 -1.31 30.26
CA MET A 1 10.52 -0.82 28.90
C MET A 1 10.02 0.61 28.89
N ASP A 2 10.86 1.57 28.54
CA ASP A 2 10.54 2.98 28.55
C ASP A 2 9.28 3.23 27.70
N ASN A 3 8.35 4.06 28.19
CA ASN A 3 7.10 4.38 27.50
C ASN A 3 7.35 4.95 26.09
N ASP A 4 8.46 5.66 25.90
CA ASP A 4 8.84 6.18 24.59
C ASP A 4 9.17 5.06 23.60
N VAL A 5 9.92 4.04 24.03
CA VAL A 5 10.24 2.86 23.21
C VAL A 5 8.97 2.11 22.83
N LYS A 6 8.06 1.90 23.78
CA LYS A 6 6.77 1.24 23.53
C LYS A 6 5.92 2.00 22.52
N ASN A 7 5.83 3.32 22.67
CA ASN A 7 5.07 4.19 21.78
C ASN A 7 5.61 4.22 20.34
N LYS A 8 6.92 3.98 20.17
CA LYS A 8 7.57 3.90 18.86
C LYS A 8 7.48 2.51 18.24
N THR A 9 7.48 1.44 19.04
CA THR A 9 7.52 0.07 18.52
C THR A 9 6.14 -0.53 18.29
N LEU A 10 5.15 -0.19 19.11
CA LEU A 10 3.80 -0.75 19.03
C LEU A 10 3.14 -0.56 17.64
N PRO A 11 3.26 0.60 16.96
CA PRO A 11 2.68 0.78 15.64
C PRO A 11 3.19 -0.21 14.57
N PHE A 12 4.37 -0.80 14.72
CA PHE A 12 4.86 -1.81 13.78
C PHE A 12 4.05 -3.12 13.77
N ILE A 13 3.17 -3.32 14.76
CA ILE A 13 2.15 -4.38 14.71
C ILE A 13 1.24 -4.16 13.48
N LEU A 14 0.86 -2.91 13.17
CA LEU A 14 0.09 -2.60 11.96
C LEU A 14 0.91 -2.90 10.70
N THR A 15 2.20 -2.57 10.67
CA THR A 15 3.09 -2.95 9.58
C THR A 15 3.06 -4.45 9.32
N ALA A 16 3.26 -5.26 10.36
CA ALA A 16 3.21 -6.72 10.24
C ALA A 16 1.85 -7.23 9.80
N PHE A 17 0.77 -6.68 10.35
CA PHE A 17 -0.60 -7.05 9.99
C PHE A 17 -0.90 -6.75 8.50
N VAL A 18 -0.55 -5.55 8.02
CA VAL A 18 -0.76 -5.15 6.62
C VAL A 18 0.01 -6.07 5.68
N VAL A 19 1.29 -6.34 5.96
CA VAL A 19 2.12 -7.24 5.13
C VAL A 19 1.54 -8.64 5.10
N LEU A 20 1.17 -9.19 6.26
CA LEU A 20 0.61 -10.55 6.34
C LEU A 20 -0.74 -10.63 5.61
N LEU A 21 -1.62 -9.67 5.81
CA LEU A 21 -2.93 -9.63 5.15
C LEU A 21 -2.77 -9.52 3.63
N ASP A 22 -1.95 -8.57 3.17
CA ASP A 22 -1.68 -8.36 1.74
C ASP A 22 -1.13 -9.61 1.08
N GLN A 23 -0.08 -10.21 1.63
CA GLN A 23 0.56 -11.39 1.06
C GLN A 23 -0.33 -12.63 1.12
N THR A 24 -1.14 -12.76 2.18
CA THR A 24 -2.09 -13.87 2.30
C THR A 24 -3.17 -13.77 1.23
N VAL A 25 -3.80 -12.60 1.07
CA VAL A 25 -4.84 -12.40 0.04
C VAL A 25 -4.26 -12.58 -1.36
N LYS A 26 -3.09 -12.03 -1.66
CA LYS A 26 -2.40 -12.23 -2.94
C LYS A 26 -2.08 -13.71 -3.21
N ALA A 27 -1.65 -14.46 -2.19
CA ALA A 27 -1.42 -15.91 -2.33
C ALA A 27 -2.72 -16.67 -2.64
N ILE A 28 -3.82 -16.33 -1.98
CA ILE A 28 -5.15 -16.91 -2.25
C ILE A 28 -5.58 -16.60 -3.69
N ILE A 29 -5.43 -15.36 -4.15
CA ILE A 29 -5.77 -14.97 -5.52
C ILE A 29 -4.97 -15.79 -6.53
N VAL A 30 -3.66 -15.86 -6.37
CA VAL A 30 -2.79 -16.60 -7.30
C VAL A 30 -3.07 -18.10 -7.29
N ALA A 31 -3.38 -18.69 -6.13
CA ALA A 31 -3.64 -20.11 -6.01
C ALA A 31 -4.97 -20.53 -6.67
N ASN A 32 -6.03 -19.72 -6.52
CA ASN A 32 -7.36 -20.08 -7.00
C ASN A 32 -7.68 -19.52 -8.39
N TRP A 33 -7.07 -18.42 -8.79
CA TRP A 33 -7.26 -17.76 -10.10
C TRP A 33 -5.91 -17.43 -10.74
N PRO A 34 -5.11 -18.46 -11.12
CA PRO A 34 -3.72 -18.26 -11.55
C PRO A 34 -3.58 -17.48 -12.85
N ARG A 35 -4.62 -17.51 -13.71
CA ARG A 35 -4.59 -16.82 -15.00
C ARG A 35 -4.84 -15.33 -14.84
N GLU A 36 -3.92 -14.50 -15.30
CA GLU A 36 -4.10 -13.06 -15.43
C GLU A 36 -5.32 -12.73 -16.31
N GLY A 37 -6.04 -11.68 -15.96
CA GLY A 37 -7.26 -11.27 -16.67
C GLY A 37 -8.52 -12.01 -16.20
N THR A 38 -8.45 -12.81 -15.14
CA THR A 38 -9.63 -13.55 -14.66
C THR A 38 -10.54 -12.65 -13.81
N PHE A 39 -11.82 -12.56 -14.22
CA PHE A 39 -12.88 -12.05 -13.38
C PHE A 39 -13.15 -13.04 -12.23
N ILE A 40 -13.19 -12.54 -11.00
CA ILE A 40 -13.37 -13.35 -9.81
C ILE A 40 -14.80 -13.20 -9.29
N LYS A 41 -15.23 -11.97 -9.02
CA LYS A 41 -16.54 -11.69 -8.45
C LYS A 41 -16.92 -10.20 -8.60
N ASP A 42 -18.20 -9.94 -8.86
CA ASP A 42 -18.84 -8.66 -8.55
C ASP A 42 -19.39 -8.76 -7.11
N VAL A 43 -18.82 -7.95 -6.20
CA VAL A 43 -19.10 -8.09 -4.76
C VAL A 43 -20.55 -7.71 -4.43
N PHE A 44 -21.09 -6.70 -5.12
CA PHE A 44 -22.43 -6.15 -4.85
C PHE A 44 -23.44 -6.42 -5.98
N ASN A 45 -23.06 -7.15 -7.02
CA ASN A 45 -23.86 -7.41 -8.22
C ASN A 45 -24.37 -6.14 -8.93
N ASN A 46 -23.59 -5.07 -8.89
CA ASN A 46 -23.92 -3.75 -9.50
C ASN A 46 -22.72 -3.08 -10.19
N ASP A 47 -21.67 -3.83 -10.47
CA ASP A 47 -20.45 -3.38 -11.14
C ASP A 47 -19.66 -2.28 -10.34
N PHE A 48 -20.04 -2.00 -9.09
CA PHE A 48 -19.34 -1.01 -8.27
C PHE A 48 -17.97 -1.51 -7.82
N LEU A 49 -17.92 -2.70 -7.20
CA LEU A 49 -16.70 -3.33 -6.70
C LEU A 49 -16.54 -4.70 -7.31
N ILE A 50 -15.53 -4.83 -8.17
CA ILE A 50 -15.19 -6.10 -8.83
C ILE A 50 -13.85 -6.60 -8.31
N LEU A 51 -13.77 -7.90 -8.08
CA LEU A 51 -12.50 -8.61 -7.89
C LEU A 51 -12.05 -9.18 -9.22
N TYR A 52 -10.79 -8.87 -9.59
CA TYR A 52 -10.25 -9.17 -10.91
C TYR A 52 -8.73 -9.33 -10.84
N HIS A 53 -8.18 -10.47 -11.23
CA HIS A 53 -6.73 -10.72 -11.11
C HIS A 53 -5.94 -9.99 -12.20
N VAL A 54 -5.09 -9.06 -11.80
CA VAL A 54 -4.16 -8.33 -12.67
C VAL A 54 -2.73 -8.49 -12.18
N ARG A 55 -1.79 -8.56 -13.11
CA ARG A 55 -0.36 -8.49 -12.85
C ARG A 55 0.20 -7.12 -13.24
N ASN A 56 0.54 -6.33 -12.25
CA ASN A 56 1.03 -4.98 -12.46
C ASN A 56 2.56 -4.98 -12.54
N LYS A 57 3.08 -4.84 -13.76
CA LYS A 57 4.53 -4.75 -14.04
C LYS A 57 5.07 -3.32 -13.96
N ALA A 58 4.19 -2.34 -13.76
CA ALA A 58 4.51 -0.92 -13.69
C ALA A 58 4.35 -0.34 -12.27
N ILE A 59 4.53 0.97 -12.12
CA ILE A 59 3.99 1.73 -11.01
C ILE A 59 2.52 2.06 -11.32
N ALA A 60 1.77 2.60 -10.33
CA ALA A 60 0.39 3.04 -10.51
C ALA A 60 0.16 3.75 -11.87
N PHE A 61 -1.01 3.51 -12.48
CA PHE A 61 -1.44 4.11 -13.75
C PHE A 61 -0.60 3.70 -14.99
N SER A 62 -0.05 2.48 -15.03
CA SER A 62 0.77 2.00 -16.15
C SER A 62 2.01 2.86 -16.44
N ILE A 63 2.40 3.73 -15.49
CA ILE A 63 3.63 4.49 -15.58
C ILE A 63 4.80 3.51 -15.53
N GLY A 64 5.55 3.39 -16.62
CA GLY A 64 6.74 2.54 -16.69
C GLY A 64 6.65 1.34 -17.63
N GLU A 65 5.53 1.14 -18.34
CA GLU A 65 5.46 0.09 -19.39
C GLU A 65 6.51 0.32 -20.49
N ASN A 66 6.83 1.58 -20.79
CA ASN A 66 7.83 1.97 -21.81
C ASN A 66 9.24 2.18 -21.23
N ILE A 67 9.47 1.93 -19.93
CA ILE A 67 10.78 2.09 -19.32
C ILE A 67 11.67 0.90 -19.73
N PRO A 68 12.90 1.14 -20.22
CA PRO A 68 13.86 0.08 -20.50
C PRO A 68 14.08 -0.82 -19.29
N SER A 69 14.28 -2.11 -19.52
CA SER A 69 14.40 -3.14 -18.47
C SER A 69 15.46 -2.81 -17.41
N GLU A 70 16.54 -2.15 -17.81
CA GLU A 70 17.67 -1.76 -16.96
C GLU A 70 17.25 -0.78 -15.86
N PHE A 71 16.30 0.12 -16.17
CA PHE A 71 15.82 1.11 -15.21
C PHE A 71 14.68 0.61 -14.32
N ARG A 72 14.00 -0.48 -14.69
CA ARG A 72 12.87 -1.03 -13.90
C ARG A 72 13.32 -1.48 -12.52
N LEU A 73 14.46 -2.15 -12.41
CA LEU A 73 15.02 -2.57 -11.12
C LEU A 73 15.27 -1.36 -10.21
N ILE A 74 15.86 -0.30 -10.77
CA ILE A 74 16.16 0.90 -10.01
C ILE A 74 14.88 1.57 -9.54
N LEU A 75 13.94 1.85 -10.46
CA LEU A 75 12.76 2.64 -10.17
C LEU A 75 11.71 1.89 -9.35
N PHE A 76 11.60 0.56 -9.54
CA PHE A 76 10.50 -0.20 -8.93
C PHE A 76 10.92 -1.02 -7.70
N ILE A 77 12.22 -1.18 -7.48
CA ILE A 77 12.72 -1.91 -6.32
C ILE A 77 13.66 -1.04 -5.50
N ILE A 78 14.76 -0.53 -6.09
CA ILE A 78 15.79 0.18 -5.33
C ILE A 78 15.26 1.49 -4.75
N VAL A 79 14.63 2.33 -5.57
CA VAL A 79 14.09 3.61 -5.09
C VAL A 79 13.03 3.42 -4.01
N PRO A 80 12.00 2.55 -4.15
CA PRO A 80 11.06 2.29 -3.07
C PRO A 80 11.70 1.74 -1.80
N ILE A 81 12.71 0.87 -1.89
CA ILE A 81 13.46 0.40 -0.72
C ILE A 81 14.14 1.57 -0.02
N LEU A 82 14.84 2.43 -0.76
CA LEU A 82 15.52 3.60 -0.19
C LEU A 82 14.53 4.55 0.49
N VAL A 83 13.36 4.78 -0.12
CA VAL A 83 12.28 5.59 0.47
C VAL A 83 11.79 4.96 1.77
N LEU A 84 11.55 3.64 1.81
CA LEU A 84 11.09 2.97 3.04
C LEU A 84 12.17 2.95 4.13
N VAL A 85 13.43 2.74 3.77
CA VAL A 85 14.55 2.81 4.72
C VAL A 85 14.65 4.21 5.31
N PHE A 86 14.60 5.26 4.46
CA PHE A 86 14.61 6.64 4.92
C PHE A 86 13.41 6.97 5.81
N LEU A 87 12.20 6.56 5.41
CA LEU A 87 10.98 6.78 6.18
C LEU A 87 11.05 6.10 7.55
N THR A 88 11.54 4.86 7.59
CA THR A 88 11.69 4.10 8.84
C THR A 88 12.76 4.73 9.73
N TRP A 89 13.89 5.13 9.17
CA TRP A 89 14.92 5.85 9.89
C TRP A 89 14.39 7.16 10.49
N TYR A 90 13.72 7.97 9.68
CA TYR A 90 13.12 9.22 10.12
C TYR A 90 12.07 8.98 11.24
N TYR A 91 11.19 7.99 11.06
CA TYR A 91 10.21 7.58 12.05
C TYR A 91 10.84 7.26 13.42
N ILE A 92 11.96 6.51 13.44
CA ILE A 92 12.65 6.15 14.69
C ILE A 92 13.29 7.37 15.36
N LYS A 93 13.88 8.26 14.55
CA LYS A 93 14.61 9.45 15.05
C LYS A 93 13.68 10.57 15.52
N ALA A 94 12.55 10.75 14.86
CA ALA A 94 11.61 11.83 15.17
C ALA A 94 10.96 11.63 16.56
N THR A 95 10.88 12.72 17.30
CA THR A 95 10.29 12.75 18.67
C THR A 95 8.93 13.46 18.71
N ASP A 96 8.58 14.18 17.67
CA ASP A 96 7.44 15.10 17.57
C ASP A 96 6.17 14.47 16.96
N PHE A 97 6.25 13.22 16.48
CA PHE A 97 5.07 12.53 15.95
C PHE A 97 4.06 12.18 17.03
N THR A 98 2.80 12.52 16.78
CA THR A 98 1.66 12.01 17.56
C THR A 98 1.50 10.50 17.37
N GLN A 99 0.76 9.84 18.28
CA GLN A 99 0.48 8.40 18.13
C GLN A 99 -0.26 8.09 16.82
N LEU A 100 -1.23 8.93 16.43
CA LEU A 100 -1.96 8.77 15.18
C LEU A 100 -1.00 8.79 13.96
N GLN A 101 -0.07 9.74 13.93
CA GLN A 101 0.94 9.83 12.88
C GLN A 101 1.86 8.60 12.86
N ARG A 102 2.24 8.08 14.02
CA ARG A 102 3.05 6.87 14.14
C ARG A 102 2.33 5.66 13.56
N TRP A 103 1.05 5.46 13.85
CA TRP A 103 0.25 4.40 13.26
C TRP A 103 0.09 4.56 11.75
N ALA A 104 -0.16 5.79 11.27
CA ALA A 104 -0.27 6.05 9.84
C ALA A 104 1.03 5.74 9.10
N ILE A 105 2.19 6.18 9.62
CA ILE A 105 3.49 5.88 9.01
C ILE A 105 3.76 4.36 9.02
N ALA A 106 3.43 3.66 10.09
CA ALA A 106 3.58 2.21 10.16
C ALA A 106 2.73 1.48 9.11
N GLY A 107 1.50 1.95 8.83
CA GLY A 107 0.66 1.43 7.75
C GLY A 107 1.24 1.70 6.36
N ILE A 108 1.83 2.89 6.12
CA ILE A 108 2.54 3.22 4.87
C ILE A 108 3.73 2.27 4.67
N ILE A 109 4.54 2.06 5.72
CA ILE A 109 5.69 1.14 5.67
C ILE A 109 5.20 -0.28 5.32
N GLY A 110 4.11 -0.74 5.96
CA GLY A 110 3.54 -2.08 5.71
C GLY A 110 3.10 -2.27 4.26
N GLY A 111 2.36 -1.30 3.71
CA GLY A 111 1.94 -1.34 2.31
C GLY A 111 3.12 -1.27 1.34
N GLY A 112 4.11 -0.43 1.62
CA GLY A 112 5.33 -0.38 0.80
C GLY A 112 6.08 -1.70 0.80
N ILE A 113 6.26 -2.34 1.96
CA ILE A 113 6.90 -3.67 2.08
C ILE A 113 6.10 -4.72 1.30
N GLY A 114 4.76 -4.76 1.43
CA GLY A 114 3.91 -5.71 0.72
C GLY A 114 4.15 -5.70 -0.79
N ASN A 115 4.19 -4.51 -1.39
CA ASN A 115 4.44 -4.37 -2.83
C ASN A 115 5.90 -4.63 -3.24
N ILE A 116 6.87 -4.35 -2.37
CA ILE A 116 8.29 -4.70 -2.64
C ILE A 116 8.48 -6.22 -2.63
N ILE A 117 7.85 -6.93 -1.69
CA ILE A 117 7.89 -8.41 -1.65
C ILE A 117 7.44 -8.98 -3.00
N ASP A 118 6.33 -8.49 -3.55
CA ASP A 118 5.86 -8.95 -4.86
C ASP A 118 6.88 -8.71 -5.97
N ARG A 119 7.46 -7.51 -6.02
CA ARG A 119 8.44 -7.15 -7.05
C ARG A 119 9.73 -7.96 -7.00
N ILE A 120 10.11 -8.42 -5.81
CA ILE A 120 11.29 -9.28 -5.63
C ILE A 120 10.95 -10.76 -5.87
N ALA A 121 9.82 -11.23 -5.32
CA ALA A 121 9.49 -12.65 -5.29
C ALA A 121 8.68 -13.11 -6.51
N ARG A 122 7.97 -12.21 -7.21
CA ARG A 122 7.06 -12.54 -8.30
C ARG A 122 7.56 -11.93 -9.63
N LYS A 123 8.00 -12.77 -10.56
CA LYS A 123 8.52 -12.37 -11.88
C LYS A 123 7.49 -11.60 -12.72
N ASP A 124 6.20 -11.88 -12.50
CA ASP A 124 5.09 -11.32 -13.30
C ASP A 124 4.59 -9.97 -12.77
N GLY A 125 5.22 -9.43 -11.71
CA GLY A 125 4.85 -8.15 -11.12
C GLY A 125 3.93 -8.27 -9.90
N VAL A 126 3.43 -7.12 -9.46
CA VAL A 126 2.55 -7.00 -8.28
C VAL A 126 1.18 -7.59 -8.60
N VAL A 127 0.60 -8.31 -7.64
CA VAL A 127 -0.76 -8.86 -7.75
C VAL A 127 -1.76 -7.80 -7.31
N ASP A 128 -2.56 -7.30 -8.25
CA ASP A 128 -3.66 -6.37 -8.00
C ASP A 128 -4.99 -7.06 -8.28
N PHE A 129 -6.02 -6.75 -7.47
CA PHE A 129 -7.27 -7.51 -7.59
C PHE A 129 -8.53 -6.72 -7.20
N ILE A 130 -8.43 -5.50 -6.69
CA ILE A 130 -9.57 -4.66 -6.31
C ILE A 130 -9.80 -3.63 -7.40
N SER A 131 -10.97 -3.63 -8.05
CA SER A 131 -11.36 -2.69 -9.08
C SER A 131 -12.65 -1.98 -8.68
N VAL A 132 -12.61 -0.65 -8.53
CA VAL A 132 -13.74 0.18 -8.09
C VAL A 132 -14.22 1.04 -9.24
N LYS A 133 -15.54 1.12 -9.44
CA LYS A 133 -16.17 1.98 -10.43
C LYS A 133 -16.04 3.45 -10.03
N PHE A 134 -15.57 4.27 -10.94
CA PHE A 134 -15.27 5.68 -10.70
C PHE A 134 -16.16 6.64 -11.48
N TYR A 135 -17.11 6.07 -12.24
CA TYR A 135 -18.19 6.79 -12.92
C TYR A 135 -17.74 7.95 -13.83
N GLY A 136 -16.56 7.85 -14.43
CA GLY A 136 -16.01 8.91 -15.29
C GLY A 136 -15.28 10.03 -14.55
N LEU A 137 -15.16 9.97 -13.22
CA LEU A 137 -14.42 10.95 -12.43
C LEU A 137 -12.95 10.98 -12.88
N PHE A 138 -12.39 12.15 -13.10
CA PHE A 138 -11.07 12.38 -13.72
C PHE A 138 -10.89 11.68 -15.08
N GLY A 139 -11.98 11.43 -15.84
CA GLY A 139 -11.94 10.72 -17.11
C GLY A 139 -11.82 9.19 -17.01
N MET A 140 -11.84 8.64 -15.80
CA MET A 140 -11.70 7.20 -15.56
C MET A 140 -13.04 6.54 -15.25
N GLN A 141 -13.41 5.50 -16.02
CA GLN A 141 -14.60 4.70 -15.71
C GLN A 141 -14.41 3.84 -14.47
N ARG A 142 -13.20 3.36 -14.25
CA ARG A 142 -12.79 2.61 -13.06
C ARG A 142 -11.45 3.12 -12.55
N TRP A 143 -11.28 3.08 -11.22
CA TRP A 143 -9.97 3.32 -10.63
C TRP A 143 -9.00 2.20 -11.06
N PRO A 144 -7.73 2.49 -11.32
CA PRO A 144 -6.74 1.46 -11.57
C PRO A 144 -6.81 0.35 -10.52
N THR A 145 -6.74 -0.90 -10.96
CA THR A 145 -6.82 -2.03 -10.05
C THR A 145 -5.69 -1.96 -9.01
N PHE A 146 -6.01 -2.25 -7.77
CA PHE A 146 -5.09 -2.14 -6.63
C PHE A 146 -5.22 -3.34 -5.68
N ASN A 147 -4.41 -3.37 -4.64
CA ASN A 147 -4.36 -4.42 -3.62
C ASN A 147 -4.48 -3.86 -2.19
N VAL A 148 -4.33 -4.73 -1.18
CA VAL A 148 -4.40 -4.33 0.24
C VAL A 148 -3.25 -3.39 0.61
N ALA A 149 -2.05 -3.64 0.10
CA ALA A 149 -0.88 -2.79 0.35
C ALA A 149 -1.11 -1.36 -0.15
N ASP A 150 -1.63 -1.20 -1.39
CA ASP A 150 -1.95 0.11 -1.97
C ASP A 150 -3.03 0.83 -1.17
N ALA A 151 -4.10 0.12 -0.78
CA ALA A 151 -5.16 0.67 0.06
C ALA A 151 -4.60 1.17 1.40
N SER A 152 -3.70 0.41 2.03
CA SER A 152 -3.05 0.82 3.27
C SER A 152 -2.23 2.09 3.09
N VAL A 153 -1.42 2.18 2.03
CA VAL A 153 -0.62 3.38 1.73
C VAL A 153 -1.54 4.59 1.56
N VAL A 154 -2.57 4.50 0.71
CA VAL A 154 -3.47 5.62 0.41
C VAL A 154 -4.21 6.08 1.66
N VAL A 155 -4.85 5.17 2.39
CA VAL A 155 -5.61 5.50 3.61
C VAL A 155 -4.71 6.12 4.67
N CYS A 156 -3.53 5.53 4.91
CA CYS A 156 -2.60 6.02 5.91
C CYS A 156 -1.96 7.36 5.49
N CYS A 157 -1.70 7.60 4.22
CA CYS A 157 -1.28 8.92 3.72
C CYS A 157 -2.35 9.98 3.97
N ILE A 158 -3.62 9.68 3.69
CA ILE A 158 -4.74 10.60 3.98
C ILE A 158 -4.82 10.91 5.47
N ILE A 159 -4.75 9.89 6.35
CA ILE A 159 -4.76 10.07 7.80
C ILE A 159 -3.59 10.95 8.24
N LEU A 160 -2.39 10.69 7.73
CA LEU A 160 -1.20 11.46 8.06
C LEU A 160 -1.36 12.93 7.67
N LEU A 161 -1.79 13.20 6.43
CA LEU A 161 -2.02 14.56 5.94
C LEU A 161 -3.09 15.29 6.75
N LEU A 162 -4.23 14.66 7.03
CA LEU A 162 -5.29 15.23 7.84
C LEU A 162 -4.81 15.54 9.27
N SER A 163 -4.00 14.66 9.85
CA SER A 163 -3.43 14.87 11.19
C SER A 163 -2.43 16.02 11.28
N MET A 164 -1.85 16.44 10.15
CA MET A 164 -0.95 17.60 10.08
C MET A 164 -1.73 18.92 9.93
N ILE A 165 -2.90 18.87 9.30
CA ILE A 165 -3.74 20.05 9.04
C ILE A 165 -4.66 20.34 10.23
N ILE A 166 -5.19 19.29 10.89
CA ILE A 166 -6.10 19.41 12.02
C ILE A 166 -5.28 19.38 13.31
N PRO A 167 -5.05 20.52 13.97
CA PRO A 167 -4.29 20.52 15.21
C PRO A 167 -5.00 19.66 16.26
N ALA A 168 -4.26 18.76 16.89
CA ALA A 168 -4.77 17.99 18.00
C ALA A 168 -5.29 18.98 19.06
N ARG A 169 -6.60 18.95 19.39
CA ARG A 169 -7.12 19.67 20.54
C ARG A 169 -6.31 19.22 21.76
N ARG A 170 -5.47 20.11 22.30
CA ARG A 170 -4.90 19.90 23.62
C ARG A 170 -6.08 19.84 24.59
N ILE A 171 -6.43 18.64 25.03
CA ILE A 171 -7.24 18.48 26.25
C ILE A 171 -6.35 19.03 27.35
N ARG A 172 -6.66 20.22 27.82
CA ARG A 172 -6.07 20.75 29.05
C ARG A 172 -6.71 19.94 30.20
N GLU A 173 -5.93 19.02 30.74
CA GLU A 173 -6.19 18.48 32.07
C GLU A 173 -5.93 19.52 33.12
#